data_4acf64a848eb5f4d3b621a8aa5b6b849
#
_entry.id   4acf64a848eb5f4d3b621a8aa5b6b849
#
_cell.length_a   1.000
_cell.length_b   1.000
_cell.length_c   1.000
_cell.angle_alpha   90.00
_cell.angle_beta   90.00
_cell.angle_gamma   90.00
#
_symmetry.space_group_name_H-M   'P 1'
#
loop_
_entity.id
_entity.type
_entity.pdbx_description
1 polymer ?
#
loop_
_entity_poly.entity_id
_entity_poly.type
_entity_poly.pdbx_seq_one_letter_code
_entity_poly.pdbx_strand_id
1 'polypeptide(L)'
;MEQSDELYDTHAHFFSADVLRYPVNTANAREGEDNLRRRIESDPATPQRVLGLWDDSGVIGGVGVQYNTVYKTDNRFILDTAGQNAERVTPVVMLDAAAADTPATLDRWVNERGVVGLRLFGRAAADGTYPWLDSPAALQTWQVANRHGLTMVLMYAPARVEPTAFETIASLAQRFPAATIALDHFGWAGCDPADLGLAAPLVRMRERGNVFYKLTTINFHLFEKAGIDSARFVRRAVDLFGADRMMWGSDVGNTLESYDSMARRARASAAHLTPAERNLFLRETGMRLFGS
;
A
#
# COMPACT_ATOMS: atom_id res chain seq x y z
N MET A 1 -17.70 26.52 -9.33
CA MET A 1 -17.31 25.10 -9.37
C MET A 1 -16.09 24.97 -8.50
N GLU A 2 -16.23 24.37 -7.32
CA GLU A 2 -15.07 23.97 -6.53
C GLU A 2 -14.28 22.96 -7.37
N GLN A 3 -13.02 23.28 -7.63
CA GLN A 3 -12.11 22.39 -8.32
C GLN A 3 -11.96 21.15 -7.41
N SER A 4 -12.42 19.98 -7.85
CA SER A 4 -12.24 18.77 -7.06
C SER A 4 -10.74 18.51 -6.91
N ASP A 5 -10.28 18.20 -5.69
CA ASP A 5 -8.88 17.88 -5.49
C ASP A 5 -8.45 16.72 -6.39
N GLU A 6 -7.35 16.91 -7.09
CA GLU A 6 -6.69 15.83 -7.82
C GLU A 6 -6.19 14.78 -6.83
N LEU A 7 -6.24 13.53 -7.24
CA LEU A 7 -5.80 12.40 -6.44
C LEU A 7 -4.59 11.72 -7.06
N TYR A 8 -3.77 11.11 -6.22
CA TYR A 8 -2.75 10.14 -6.60
C TYR A 8 -3.00 8.85 -5.82
N ASP A 9 -3.34 7.76 -6.53
CA ASP A 9 -3.72 6.49 -5.90
C ASP A 9 -2.49 5.68 -5.51
N THR A 10 -2.14 5.64 -4.23
CA THR A 10 -0.95 4.92 -3.77
C THR A 10 -1.15 3.41 -3.58
N HIS A 11 -2.35 2.87 -3.89
CA HIS A 11 -2.64 1.46 -3.66
C HIS A 11 -3.73 0.92 -4.61
N ALA A 12 -3.36 0.63 -5.85
CA ALA A 12 -4.23 -0.02 -6.82
C ALA A 12 -3.74 -1.43 -7.14
N HIS A 13 -4.64 -2.40 -7.23
CA HIS A 13 -4.35 -3.76 -7.67
C HIS A 13 -4.88 -3.97 -9.09
N PHE A 14 -4.03 -4.55 -9.92
CA PHE A 14 -4.34 -4.88 -11.30
C PHE A 14 -4.33 -6.39 -11.49
N PHE A 15 -5.27 -6.91 -12.27
CA PHE A 15 -5.27 -8.31 -12.70
C PHE A 15 -6.03 -8.49 -14.02
N SER A 16 -5.66 -9.56 -14.75
CA SER A 16 -6.13 -9.87 -16.09
C SER A 16 -7.04 -11.09 -16.10
N ALA A 17 -7.98 -11.14 -17.04
CA ALA A 17 -8.71 -12.36 -17.38
C ALA A 17 -7.88 -13.32 -18.27
N ASP A 18 -6.76 -12.87 -18.85
CA ASP A 18 -5.86 -13.72 -19.64
C ASP A 18 -4.99 -14.59 -18.72
N VAL A 19 -5.62 -15.61 -18.15
CA VAL A 19 -4.98 -16.56 -17.22
C VAL A 19 -3.98 -17.50 -17.91
N LEU A 20 -3.97 -17.55 -19.25
CA LEU A 20 -2.97 -18.31 -19.99
C LEU A 20 -1.63 -17.58 -20.00
N ARG A 21 -1.65 -16.28 -20.25
CA ARG A 21 -0.46 -15.44 -20.23
C ARG A 21 -0.01 -15.11 -18.79
N TYR A 22 -0.95 -14.87 -17.92
CA TYR A 22 -0.72 -14.51 -16.51
C TYR A 22 -1.43 -15.51 -15.58
N PRO A 23 -0.84 -16.70 -15.36
CA PRO A 23 -1.42 -17.74 -14.51
C PRO A 23 -1.73 -17.24 -13.11
N VAL A 24 -2.94 -17.53 -12.63
CA VAL A 24 -3.42 -17.12 -11.31
C VAL A 24 -3.20 -18.21 -10.26
N ASN A 25 -2.86 -17.79 -9.05
CA ASN A 25 -2.80 -18.63 -7.86
C ASN A 25 -3.75 -18.08 -6.81
N THR A 26 -4.99 -18.57 -6.80
CA THR A 26 -6.06 -18.12 -5.91
C THR A 26 -6.09 -18.84 -4.56
N ALA A 27 -5.09 -19.69 -4.27
CA ALA A 27 -5.01 -20.43 -3.01
C ALA A 27 -5.08 -19.50 -1.80
N ASN A 28 -5.94 -19.88 -0.84
CA ASN A 28 -6.19 -19.11 0.39
C ASN A 28 -6.78 -17.71 0.16
N ALA A 29 -7.48 -17.48 -0.93
CA ALA A 29 -8.20 -16.22 -1.16
C ALA A 29 -9.26 -15.99 -0.06
N ARG A 30 -9.27 -14.79 0.53
CA ARG A 30 -10.20 -14.41 1.63
C ARG A 30 -11.66 -14.55 1.23
N GLU A 31 -12.00 -14.23 -0.01
CA GLU A 31 -13.35 -14.34 -0.58
C GLU A 31 -13.71 -15.75 -1.06
N GLY A 32 -12.80 -16.72 -0.91
CA GLY A 32 -12.91 -18.07 -1.48
C GLY A 32 -12.35 -18.16 -2.89
N GLU A 33 -11.70 -19.28 -3.20
CA GLU A 33 -10.98 -19.45 -4.48
C GLU A 33 -11.91 -19.36 -5.69
N ASP A 34 -13.07 -20.02 -5.63
CA ASP A 34 -14.06 -20.01 -6.74
C ASP A 34 -14.67 -18.62 -6.95
N ASN A 35 -14.92 -17.87 -5.88
CA ASN A 35 -15.43 -16.51 -5.97
C ASN A 35 -14.40 -15.59 -6.64
N LEU A 36 -13.14 -15.69 -6.24
CA LEU A 36 -12.07 -14.92 -6.84
C LEU A 36 -11.87 -15.28 -8.32
N ARG A 37 -11.91 -16.58 -8.69
CA ARG A 37 -11.81 -17.01 -10.08
C ARG A 37 -12.94 -16.43 -10.95
N ARG A 38 -14.17 -16.52 -10.47
CA ARG A 38 -15.31 -15.91 -11.16
C ARG A 38 -15.14 -14.40 -11.35
N ARG A 39 -14.64 -13.70 -10.34
CA ARG A 39 -14.38 -12.26 -10.42
C ARG A 39 -13.27 -11.94 -11.42
N ILE A 40 -12.21 -12.72 -11.46
CA ILE A 40 -11.13 -12.56 -12.45
C ILE A 40 -11.67 -12.70 -13.88
N GLU A 41 -12.60 -13.62 -14.12
CA GLU A 41 -13.20 -13.85 -15.43
C GLU A 41 -14.22 -12.77 -15.82
N SER A 42 -15.11 -12.39 -14.87
CA SER A 42 -16.27 -11.54 -15.18
C SER A 42 -15.99 -10.05 -14.98
N ASP A 43 -15.07 -9.67 -14.10
CA ASP A 43 -14.85 -8.29 -13.67
C ASP A 43 -13.36 -8.01 -13.35
N PRO A 44 -12.45 -8.27 -14.30
CA PRO A 44 -11.02 -8.09 -14.09
C PRO A 44 -10.65 -6.61 -13.92
N ALA A 45 -9.72 -6.34 -12.99
CA ALA A 45 -9.13 -5.01 -12.82
C ALA A 45 -8.01 -4.78 -13.85
N THR A 46 -8.38 -4.75 -15.13
CA THR A 46 -7.42 -4.51 -16.22
C THR A 46 -6.88 -3.08 -16.18
N PRO A 47 -5.69 -2.82 -16.77
CA PRO A 47 -5.16 -1.46 -16.87
C PRO A 47 -6.14 -0.49 -17.50
N GLN A 48 -6.78 -0.85 -18.62
CA GLN A 48 -7.75 -0.01 -19.33
C GLN A 48 -8.92 0.38 -18.42
N ARG A 49 -9.44 -0.59 -17.66
CA ARG A 49 -10.54 -0.33 -16.74
C ARG A 49 -10.12 0.57 -15.59
N VAL A 50 -9.01 0.26 -14.89
CA VAL A 50 -8.59 1.03 -13.72
C VAL A 50 -8.20 2.44 -14.12
N LEU A 51 -7.50 2.63 -15.24
CA LEU A 51 -7.14 3.96 -15.74
C LEU A 51 -8.38 4.78 -16.15
N GLY A 52 -9.39 4.15 -16.75
CA GLY A 52 -10.68 4.81 -17.01
C GLY A 52 -11.37 5.27 -15.72
N LEU A 53 -11.39 4.44 -14.67
CA LEU A 53 -11.91 4.83 -13.35
C LEU A 53 -11.10 5.96 -12.73
N TRP A 54 -9.78 5.99 -12.94
CA TRP A 54 -8.92 7.10 -12.50
C TRP A 54 -9.28 8.40 -13.21
N ASP A 55 -9.45 8.37 -14.53
CA ASP A 55 -9.83 9.54 -15.33
C ASP A 55 -11.18 10.12 -14.88
N ASP A 56 -12.18 9.25 -14.70
CA ASP A 56 -13.53 9.63 -14.24
C ASP A 56 -13.53 10.24 -12.83
N SER A 57 -12.54 9.88 -12.01
CA SER A 57 -12.44 10.30 -10.60
C SER A 57 -11.40 11.38 -10.33
N GLY A 58 -10.72 11.91 -11.34
CA GLY A 58 -9.68 12.95 -11.18
C GLY A 58 -8.40 12.44 -10.54
N VAL A 59 -8.03 11.17 -10.81
CA VAL A 59 -6.77 10.56 -10.38
C VAL A 59 -5.74 10.71 -11.48
N ILE A 60 -4.66 11.45 -11.21
CA ILE A 60 -3.64 11.78 -12.20
C ILE A 60 -2.63 10.67 -12.45
N GLY A 61 -2.53 9.70 -11.55
CA GLY A 61 -1.64 8.55 -11.63
C GLY A 61 -1.62 7.79 -10.30
N GLY A 62 -0.82 6.75 -10.21
CA GLY A 62 -0.73 5.99 -8.97
C GLY A 62 0.18 4.76 -9.02
N VAL A 63 0.10 4.01 -7.95
CA VAL A 63 0.94 2.84 -7.68
C VAL A 63 0.18 1.57 -8.00
N GLY A 64 0.69 0.81 -8.95
CA GLY A 64 0.29 -0.56 -9.16
C GLY A 64 0.99 -1.47 -8.16
N VAL A 65 0.26 -1.88 -7.14
CA VAL A 65 0.78 -2.79 -6.10
C VAL A 65 0.52 -4.23 -6.52
N GLN A 66 1.57 -5.05 -6.55
CA GLN A 66 1.45 -6.48 -6.87
C GLN A 66 0.32 -7.15 -6.07
N TYR A 67 -0.63 -7.77 -6.77
CA TYR A 67 -1.80 -8.37 -6.12
C TYR A 67 -1.50 -9.79 -5.61
N ASN A 68 -1.10 -9.88 -4.35
CA ASN A 68 -0.75 -11.13 -3.68
C ASN A 68 -1.86 -12.19 -3.76
N THR A 69 -3.11 -11.79 -3.68
CA THR A 69 -4.25 -12.72 -3.67
C THR A 69 -4.39 -13.46 -5.00
N VAL A 70 -3.98 -12.84 -6.12
CA VAL A 70 -4.10 -13.41 -7.48
C VAL A 70 -2.78 -14.00 -7.97
N TYR A 71 -1.65 -13.30 -7.80
CA TYR A 71 -0.40 -13.67 -8.47
C TYR A 71 0.74 -14.05 -7.51
N LYS A 72 0.54 -13.90 -6.18
CA LYS A 72 1.61 -14.11 -5.18
C LYS A 72 2.86 -13.30 -5.56
N THR A 73 3.99 -13.97 -5.76
CA THR A 73 5.27 -13.36 -6.13
C THR A 73 5.53 -13.34 -7.65
N ASP A 74 4.55 -13.70 -8.48
CA ASP A 74 4.66 -13.56 -9.94
C ASP A 74 4.31 -12.13 -10.37
N ASN A 75 5.32 -11.29 -10.49
CA ASN A 75 5.18 -9.86 -10.78
C ASN A 75 5.05 -9.53 -12.27
N ARG A 76 4.96 -10.52 -13.17
CA ARG A 76 4.93 -10.28 -14.62
C ARG A 76 3.83 -9.32 -15.02
N PHE A 77 2.61 -9.51 -14.51
CA PHE A 77 1.49 -8.67 -14.89
C PHE A 77 1.64 -7.21 -14.47
N ILE A 78 2.07 -6.96 -13.24
CA ILE A 78 2.24 -5.57 -12.77
C ILE A 78 3.41 -4.86 -13.46
N LEU A 79 4.50 -5.58 -13.76
CA LEU A 79 5.64 -5.04 -14.50
C LEU A 79 5.27 -4.72 -15.96
N ASP A 80 4.48 -5.58 -16.62
CA ASP A 80 4.00 -5.32 -17.97
C ASP A 80 2.97 -4.18 -17.98
N THR A 81 2.08 -4.12 -16.99
CA THR A 81 1.11 -3.03 -16.81
C THR A 81 1.82 -1.68 -16.67
N ALA A 82 2.79 -1.59 -15.78
CA ALA A 82 3.56 -0.35 -15.57
C ALA A 82 4.39 0.01 -16.80
N GLY A 83 5.06 -0.95 -17.44
CA GLY A 83 5.85 -0.69 -18.65
C GLY A 83 5.02 -0.16 -19.82
N GLN A 84 3.74 -0.55 -19.93
CA GLN A 84 2.83 -0.07 -20.97
C GLN A 84 2.13 1.25 -20.61
N ASN A 85 2.16 1.66 -19.33
CA ASN A 85 1.46 2.85 -18.80
C ASN A 85 2.39 3.66 -17.88
N ALA A 86 3.67 3.81 -18.25
CA ALA A 86 4.71 4.34 -17.36
C ALA A 86 4.44 5.78 -16.87
N GLU A 87 3.68 6.57 -17.63
CA GLU A 87 3.28 7.93 -17.22
C GLU A 87 2.21 7.96 -16.11
N ARG A 88 1.51 6.84 -15.90
CA ARG A 88 0.34 6.76 -15.01
C ARG A 88 0.50 5.72 -13.89
N VAL A 89 1.26 4.65 -14.12
CA VAL A 89 1.36 3.51 -13.21
C VAL A 89 2.80 3.23 -12.84
N THR A 90 3.11 3.34 -11.57
CA THR A 90 4.43 3.00 -11.01
C THR A 90 4.38 1.65 -10.31
N PRO A 91 5.30 0.70 -10.57
CA PRO A 91 5.19 -0.65 -10.02
C PRO A 91 5.79 -0.77 -8.62
N VAL A 92 5.01 -1.35 -7.70
CA VAL A 92 5.48 -1.91 -6.44
C VAL A 92 5.33 -3.43 -6.53
N VAL A 93 6.47 -4.11 -6.58
CA VAL A 93 6.55 -5.57 -6.71
C VAL A 93 6.42 -6.28 -5.37
N MET A 94 6.21 -7.58 -5.37
CA MET A 94 6.17 -8.40 -4.18
C MET A 94 7.11 -9.60 -4.32
N LEU A 95 8.05 -9.74 -3.39
CA LEU A 95 9.00 -10.84 -3.31
C LEU A 95 9.10 -11.32 -1.86
N ASP A 96 9.61 -12.54 -1.68
CA ASP A 96 10.05 -12.99 -0.36
C ASP A 96 11.42 -12.35 -0.06
N ALA A 97 11.46 -11.45 0.93
CA ALA A 97 12.70 -10.75 1.27
C ALA A 97 13.83 -11.69 1.72
N ALA A 98 13.49 -12.85 2.25
CA ALA A 98 14.45 -13.83 2.74
C ALA A 98 14.93 -14.83 1.66
N ALA A 99 14.35 -14.81 0.46
CA ALA A 99 14.81 -15.67 -0.62
C ALA A 99 16.18 -15.20 -1.14
N ALA A 100 17.07 -16.16 -1.43
CA ALA A 100 18.47 -15.89 -1.76
C ALA A 100 18.66 -15.07 -3.03
N ASP A 101 17.75 -15.16 -3.98
CA ASP A 101 17.78 -14.45 -5.27
C ASP A 101 17.05 -13.09 -5.24
N THR A 102 16.29 -12.80 -4.19
CA THR A 102 15.52 -11.54 -4.08
C THR A 102 16.40 -10.29 -4.15
N PRO A 103 17.54 -10.18 -3.46
CA PRO A 103 18.37 -8.98 -3.56
C PRO A 103 18.83 -8.68 -4.99
N ALA A 104 19.29 -9.69 -5.73
CA ALA A 104 19.75 -9.52 -7.11
C ALA A 104 18.58 -9.24 -8.07
N THR A 105 17.44 -9.88 -7.87
CA THR A 105 16.23 -9.67 -8.67
C THR A 105 15.69 -8.25 -8.48
N LEU A 106 15.62 -7.78 -7.24
CA LEU A 106 15.16 -6.43 -6.91
C LEU A 106 16.10 -5.38 -7.52
N ASP A 107 17.42 -5.52 -7.32
CA ASP A 107 18.40 -4.61 -7.88
C ASP A 107 18.29 -4.50 -9.42
N ARG A 108 18.12 -5.63 -10.10
CA ARG A 108 17.89 -5.66 -11.55
C ARG A 108 16.59 -4.96 -11.94
N TRP A 109 15.48 -5.24 -11.27
CA TRP A 109 14.19 -4.65 -11.64
C TRP A 109 14.09 -3.15 -11.36
N VAL A 110 14.80 -2.66 -10.35
CA VAL A 110 14.96 -1.21 -10.14
C VAL A 110 15.62 -0.56 -11.38
N ASN A 111 16.71 -1.14 -11.84
CA ASN A 111 17.47 -0.58 -12.96
C ASN A 111 16.82 -0.75 -14.33
N GLU A 112 16.12 -1.88 -14.54
CA GLU A 112 15.61 -2.26 -15.88
C GLU A 112 14.11 -2.02 -16.07
N ARG A 113 13.33 -2.00 -14.97
CA ARG A 113 11.86 -2.01 -15.03
C ARG A 113 11.20 -0.87 -14.23
N GLY A 114 11.98 0.08 -13.71
CA GLY A 114 11.47 1.23 -12.98
C GLY A 114 10.73 0.88 -11.67
N VAL A 115 11.12 -0.22 -11.01
CA VAL A 115 10.55 -0.60 -9.72
C VAL A 115 10.97 0.40 -8.65
N VAL A 116 10.01 1.02 -7.98
CA VAL A 116 10.23 2.02 -6.93
C VAL A 116 9.95 1.50 -5.53
N GLY A 117 9.42 0.31 -5.40
CA GLY A 117 9.12 -0.26 -4.09
C GLY A 117 8.93 -1.77 -4.10
N LEU A 118 9.12 -2.34 -2.92
CA LEU A 118 8.93 -3.76 -2.64
C LEU A 118 7.88 -3.92 -1.54
N ARG A 119 6.81 -4.65 -1.84
CA ARG A 119 5.82 -5.03 -0.84
C ARG A 119 6.25 -6.31 -0.15
N LEU A 120 6.29 -6.28 1.18
CA LEU A 120 6.49 -7.43 2.03
C LEU A 120 5.19 -7.77 2.75
N PHE A 121 4.85 -9.05 2.74
CA PHE A 121 3.67 -9.57 3.42
C PHE A 121 4.05 -10.76 4.28
N GLY A 122 3.63 -10.75 5.54
CA GLY A 122 3.92 -11.88 6.44
C GLY A 122 3.16 -11.81 7.75
N ARG A 123 3.50 -12.73 8.62
CA ARG A 123 2.97 -12.84 9.98
C ARG A 123 4.10 -13.15 10.96
N ALA A 124 3.82 -13.00 12.25
CA ALA A 124 4.72 -13.50 13.28
C ALA A 124 4.91 -15.03 13.12
N ALA A 125 6.12 -15.49 13.29
CA ALA A 125 6.42 -16.90 13.47
C ALA A 125 5.90 -17.38 14.84
N ALA A 126 5.94 -18.70 15.09
CA ALA A 126 5.43 -19.27 16.34
C ALA A 126 6.17 -18.75 17.60
N ASP A 127 7.42 -18.35 17.44
CA ASP A 127 8.25 -17.75 18.48
C ASP A 127 8.10 -16.23 18.63
N GLY A 128 7.19 -15.61 17.85
CA GLY A 128 6.93 -14.18 17.87
C GLY A 128 7.89 -13.33 17.03
N THR A 129 8.83 -13.93 16.32
CA THR A 129 9.76 -13.23 15.42
C THR A 129 9.14 -12.99 14.04
N TYR A 130 9.80 -12.18 13.21
CA TYR A 130 9.33 -11.81 11.85
C TYR A 130 10.40 -12.12 10.80
N PRO A 131 10.72 -13.44 10.54
CA PRO A 131 11.82 -13.80 9.65
C PRO A 131 11.73 -13.24 8.23
N TRP A 132 10.50 -13.06 7.72
CA TRP A 132 10.23 -12.43 6.43
C TRP A 132 10.62 -10.94 6.41
N LEU A 133 10.77 -10.33 7.57
CA LEU A 133 11.01 -8.89 7.73
C LEU A 133 12.47 -8.58 8.11
N ASP A 134 13.06 -9.32 9.06
CA ASP A 134 14.33 -8.97 9.69
C ASP A 134 15.35 -10.12 9.84
N SER A 135 15.10 -11.28 9.24
CA SER A 135 16.12 -12.35 9.22
C SER A 135 17.40 -11.86 8.53
N PRO A 136 18.57 -12.48 8.78
CA PRO A 136 19.83 -12.14 8.11
C PRO A 136 19.71 -12.14 6.58
N ALA A 137 18.91 -13.04 6.00
CA ALA A 137 18.63 -13.07 4.56
C ALA A 137 17.76 -11.89 4.13
N ALA A 138 16.67 -11.59 4.84
CA ALA A 138 15.80 -10.45 4.56
C ALA A 138 16.57 -9.12 4.63
N LEU A 139 17.52 -8.99 5.56
CA LEU A 139 18.34 -7.79 5.69
C LEU A 139 19.23 -7.51 4.46
N GLN A 140 19.57 -8.51 3.64
CA GLN A 140 20.26 -8.29 2.36
C GLN A 140 19.34 -7.54 1.37
N THR A 141 18.05 -7.90 1.34
CA THR A 141 17.04 -7.19 0.54
C THR A 141 16.85 -5.74 1.02
N TRP A 142 16.83 -5.51 2.34
CA TRP A 142 16.81 -4.16 2.90
C TRP A 142 18.04 -3.32 2.53
N GLN A 143 19.21 -3.93 2.40
CA GLN A 143 20.42 -3.22 1.93
C GLN A 143 20.24 -2.73 0.49
N VAL A 144 19.63 -3.55 -0.38
CA VAL A 144 19.31 -3.12 -1.76
C VAL A 144 18.32 -1.96 -1.72
N ALA A 145 17.22 -2.10 -0.95
CA ALA A 145 16.24 -1.04 -0.81
C ALA A 145 16.85 0.28 -0.31
N ASN A 146 17.72 0.20 0.69
CA ASN A 146 18.39 1.38 1.24
C ASN A 146 19.36 2.02 0.23
N ARG A 147 20.06 1.22 -0.58
CA ARG A 147 21.00 1.71 -1.60
C ARG A 147 20.30 2.48 -2.71
N HIS A 148 19.10 2.04 -3.09
CA HIS A 148 18.28 2.67 -4.14
C HIS A 148 17.24 3.66 -3.62
N GLY A 149 17.09 3.86 -2.32
CA GLY A 149 16.06 4.73 -1.74
C GLY A 149 14.64 4.21 -1.95
N LEU A 150 14.44 2.89 -2.04
CA LEU A 150 13.14 2.29 -2.35
C LEU A 150 12.14 2.44 -1.22
N THR A 151 10.86 2.39 -1.57
CA THR A 151 9.78 2.28 -0.60
C THR A 151 9.48 0.81 -0.27
N MET A 152 9.72 0.42 0.97
CA MET A 152 9.33 -0.87 1.53
C MET A 152 7.90 -0.79 2.03
N VAL A 153 6.97 -1.41 1.30
CA VAL A 153 5.54 -1.41 1.63
C VAL A 153 5.25 -2.59 2.52
N LEU A 154 4.87 -2.34 3.78
CA LEU A 154 4.74 -3.40 4.78
C LEU A 154 3.27 -3.71 5.09
N MET A 155 2.90 -4.97 4.92
CA MET A 155 1.63 -5.53 5.33
C MET A 155 1.84 -6.79 6.15
N TYR A 156 1.34 -6.84 7.36
CA TYR A 156 1.42 -8.01 8.22
C TYR A 156 0.03 -8.57 8.56
N ALA A 157 -0.04 -9.86 8.86
CA ALA A 157 -1.23 -10.57 9.27
C ALA A 157 -1.03 -11.18 10.66
N PRO A 158 -2.08 -11.29 11.48
CA PRO A 158 -3.44 -10.85 11.22
C PRO A 158 -3.57 -9.32 11.20
N ALA A 159 -4.69 -8.82 10.63
CA ALA A 159 -5.01 -7.40 10.54
C ALA A 159 -5.31 -6.81 11.93
N ARG A 160 -4.27 -6.48 12.68
CA ARG A 160 -4.34 -5.86 14.02
C ARG A 160 -3.02 -5.18 14.35
N VAL A 161 -3.04 -4.26 15.30
CA VAL A 161 -1.84 -3.65 15.87
C VAL A 161 -1.06 -4.71 16.67
N GLU A 162 0.19 -4.94 16.27
CA GLU A 162 1.11 -5.84 16.94
C GLU A 162 2.32 -5.05 17.45
N PRO A 163 2.46 -4.85 18.78
CA PRO A 163 3.54 -4.03 19.35
C PRO A 163 4.94 -4.49 18.91
N THR A 164 5.19 -5.78 18.90
CA THR A 164 6.50 -6.36 18.52
C THR A 164 6.83 -6.14 17.04
N ALA A 165 5.82 -6.15 16.13
CA ALA A 165 6.01 -5.79 14.75
C ALA A 165 6.48 -4.35 14.60
N PHE A 166 5.89 -3.41 15.36
CA PHE A 166 6.31 -2.00 15.34
C PHE A 166 7.71 -1.80 15.89
N GLU A 167 8.14 -2.57 16.89
CA GLU A 167 9.52 -2.53 17.40
C GLU A 167 10.52 -2.97 16.34
N THR A 168 10.23 -4.07 15.63
CA THR A 168 11.04 -4.54 14.50
C THR A 168 11.08 -3.50 13.37
N ILE A 169 9.93 -2.93 12.99
CA ILE A 169 9.86 -1.89 11.95
C ILE A 169 10.64 -0.64 12.36
N ALA A 170 10.55 -0.21 13.62
CA ALA A 170 11.32 0.94 14.13
C ALA A 170 12.84 0.70 14.09
N SER A 171 13.28 -0.52 14.37
CA SER A 171 14.69 -0.94 14.24
C SER A 171 15.16 -0.90 12.78
N LEU A 172 14.35 -1.43 11.84
CA LEU A 172 14.64 -1.39 10.41
C LEU A 172 14.70 0.04 9.87
N ALA A 173 13.75 0.91 10.28
CA ALA A 173 13.73 2.31 9.90
C ALA A 173 15.01 3.05 10.33
N GLN A 174 15.53 2.73 11.51
CA GLN A 174 16.79 3.29 12.01
C GLN A 174 18.02 2.73 11.27
N ARG A 175 18.00 1.43 10.98
CA ARG A 175 19.11 0.73 10.33
C ARG A 175 19.26 1.09 8.84
N PHE A 176 18.15 1.38 8.18
CA PHE A 176 18.08 1.66 6.74
C PHE A 176 17.44 3.03 6.47
N PRO A 177 18.13 4.13 6.83
CA PRO A 177 17.54 5.48 6.82
C PRO A 177 17.24 6.02 5.43
N ALA A 178 17.88 5.51 4.37
CA ALA A 178 17.60 5.92 2.99
C ALA A 178 16.41 5.16 2.38
N ALA A 179 16.07 3.98 2.91
CA ALA A 179 14.84 3.30 2.53
C ALA A 179 13.63 3.96 3.22
N THR A 180 12.54 4.13 2.47
CA THR A 180 11.27 4.56 3.03
C THR A 180 10.44 3.33 3.44
N ILE A 181 9.69 3.43 4.53
CA ILE A 181 8.75 2.40 4.96
C ILE A 181 7.33 2.95 4.85
N ALA A 182 6.49 2.31 4.05
CA ALA A 182 5.07 2.63 3.95
C ALA A 182 4.23 1.54 4.61
N LEU A 183 3.49 1.88 5.65
CA LEU A 183 2.61 0.96 6.34
C LEU A 183 1.27 0.84 5.59
N ASP A 184 1.01 -0.30 4.95
CA ASP A 184 -0.28 -0.58 4.31
C ASP A 184 -1.41 -0.57 5.34
N HIS A 185 -2.57 -0.07 4.94
CA HIS A 185 -3.78 0.00 5.76
C HIS A 185 -3.55 0.66 7.12
N PHE A 186 -2.71 1.69 7.14
CA PHE A 186 -2.32 2.45 8.33
C PHE A 186 -1.71 1.58 9.44
N GLY A 187 -0.93 0.55 9.07
CA GLY A 187 -0.37 -0.42 10.01
C GLY A 187 -1.45 -1.14 10.82
N TRP A 188 -2.66 -1.31 10.24
CA TRP A 188 -3.83 -1.84 10.90
C TRP A 188 -4.18 -1.09 12.18
N ALA A 189 -4.24 0.25 12.10
CA ALA A 189 -4.77 1.07 13.19
C ALA A 189 -6.03 0.42 13.74
N GLY A 190 -6.08 0.24 15.04
CA GLY A 190 -7.24 -0.36 15.70
C GLY A 190 -8.49 0.50 15.47
N CYS A 191 -9.64 -0.04 15.81
CA CYS A 191 -10.91 0.66 15.69
C CYS A 191 -11.52 0.90 17.06
N ASP A 192 -10.71 1.31 18.05
CA ASP A 192 -11.19 1.74 19.36
C ASP A 192 -11.61 3.22 19.27
N PRO A 193 -12.89 3.56 19.48
CA PRO A 193 -13.34 4.94 19.43
C PRO A 193 -12.66 5.86 20.46
N ALA A 194 -12.13 5.32 21.57
CA ALA A 194 -11.52 6.10 22.65
C ALA A 194 -10.22 6.78 22.21
N ASP A 195 -9.40 6.11 21.37
CA ASP A 195 -8.15 6.65 20.85
C ASP A 195 -8.17 6.80 19.30
N LEU A 196 -9.33 6.62 18.70
CA LEU A 196 -9.54 6.59 17.24
C LEU A 196 -8.68 5.50 16.55
N GLY A 197 -8.30 4.44 17.27
CA GLY A 197 -7.43 3.40 16.76
C GLY A 197 -5.95 3.76 16.66
N LEU A 198 -5.54 4.89 17.24
CA LEU A 198 -4.17 5.38 17.25
C LEU A 198 -3.43 4.91 18.50
N ALA A 199 -3.32 3.59 18.68
CA ALA A 199 -2.68 2.97 19.84
C ALA A 199 -1.19 3.35 19.97
N ALA A 200 -0.69 3.35 21.21
CA ALA A 200 0.65 3.80 21.54
C ALA A 200 1.79 3.19 20.72
N PRO A 201 1.80 1.88 20.34
CA PRO A 201 2.85 1.33 19.48
C PRO A 201 2.93 2.01 18.12
N LEU A 202 1.78 2.26 17.48
CA LEU A 202 1.70 2.97 16.22
C LEU A 202 2.13 4.43 16.36
N VAL A 203 1.67 5.11 17.42
CA VAL A 203 1.99 6.54 17.65
C VAL A 203 3.49 6.75 17.87
N ARG A 204 4.21 5.81 18.50
CA ARG A 204 5.67 5.89 18.65
C ARG A 204 6.42 5.88 17.31
N MET A 205 5.82 5.35 16.24
CA MET A 205 6.44 5.39 14.90
C MET A 205 6.63 6.80 14.35
N ARG A 206 5.95 7.81 14.90
CA ARG A 206 6.16 9.23 14.55
C ARG A 206 7.63 9.69 14.71
N GLU A 207 8.38 9.05 15.59
CA GLU A 207 9.78 9.34 15.84
C GLU A 207 10.71 8.87 14.70
N ARG A 208 10.19 8.12 13.75
CA ARG A 208 10.91 7.60 12.58
C ARG A 208 10.54 8.42 11.34
N GLY A 209 11.43 9.32 10.90
CA GLY A 209 11.16 10.25 9.80
C GLY A 209 10.94 9.59 8.44
N ASN A 210 11.42 8.34 8.26
CA ASN A 210 11.26 7.56 7.03
C ASN A 210 10.09 6.56 7.08
N VAL A 211 9.16 6.69 8.04
CA VAL A 211 7.94 5.87 8.11
C VAL A 211 6.74 6.69 7.66
N PHE A 212 5.97 6.14 6.74
CA PHE A 212 4.80 6.72 6.09
C PHE A 212 3.58 5.81 6.24
N TYR A 213 2.39 6.37 6.06
CA TYR A 213 1.13 5.69 6.39
C TYR A 213 0.17 5.76 5.20
N LYS A 214 -0.22 4.60 4.67
CA LYS A 214 -1.25 4.49 3.63
C LYS A 214 -2.61 4.29 4.27
N LEU A 215 -3.52 5.23 4.09
CA LEU A 215 -4.92 5.10 4.45
C LEU A 215 -5.70 4.62 3.22
N THR A 216 -6.32 3.45 3.34
CA THR A 216 -7.01 2.82 2.22
C THR A 216 -8.51 2.65 2.49
N THR A 217 -9.27 2.29 1.46
CA THR A 217 -10.72 2.06 1.58
C THR A 217 -11.05 1.00 2.65
N ILE A 218 -10.18 0.01 2.87
CA ILE A 218 -10.35 -0.95 3.96
C ILE A 218 -10.43 -0.25 5.32
N ASN A 219 -9.59 0.77 5.56
CA ASN A 219 -9.64 1.53 6.81
C ASN A 219 -10.97 2.27 6.96
N PHE A 220 -11.49 2.87 5.89
CA PHE A 220 -12.78 3.55 5.94
C PHE A 220 -13.93 2.61 6.29
N HIS A 221 -13.93 1.39 5.74
CA HIS A 221 -14.92 0.37 6.13
C HIS A 221 -14.79 -0.05 7.60
N LEU A 222 -13.57 -0.18 8.11
CA LEU A 222 -13.34 -0.49 9.52
C LEU A 222 -13.81 0.65 10.43
N PHE A 223 -13.56 1.90 10.06
CA PHE A 223 -14.00 3.09 10.80
C PHE A 223 -15.53 3.18 10.83
N GLU A 224 -16.18 3.01 9.69
CA GLU A 224 -17.64 3.02 9.58
C GLU A 224 -18.26 1.95 10.50
N LYS A 225 -17.74 0.71 10.46
CA LYS A 225 -18.18 -0.39 11.34
C LYS A 225 -17.99 -0.07 12.82
N ALA A 226 -16.95 0.68 13.17
CA ALA A 226 -16.63 1.06 14.56
C ALA A 226 -17.29 2.37 15.00
N GLY A 227 -18.02 3.07 14.11
CA GLY A 227 -18.59 4.38 14.39
C GLY A 227 -17.56 5.50 14.51
N ILE A 228 -16.39 5.34 13.90
CA ILE A 228 -15.33 6.35 13.86
C ILE A 228 -15.53 7.27 12.66
N ASP A 229 -15.57 8.56 12.90
CA ASP A 229 -15.58 9.57 11.85
C ASP A 229 -14.20 9.65 11.18
N SER A 230 -14.16 9.40 9.86
CA SER A 230 -12.92 9.36 9.07
C SER A 230 -12.19 10.69 9.05
N ALA A 231 -12.91 11.83 9.00
CA ALA A 231 -12.28 13.15 8.98
C ALA A 231 -11.64 13.49 10.33
N ARG A 232 -12.26 13.09 11.44
CA ARG A 232 -11.64 13.20 12.78
C ARG A 232 -10.40 12.32 12.90
N PHE A 233 -10.47 11.08 12.38
CA PHE A 233 -9.30 10.20 12.37
C PHE A 233 -8.15 10.84 11.59
N VAL A 234 -8.40 11.28 10.35
CA VAL A 234 -7.37 11.87 9.48
C VAL A 234 -6.79 13.14 10.10
N ARG A 235 -7.62 14.04 10.65
CA ARG A 235 -7.13 15.23 11.35
C ARG A 235 -6.20 14.84 12.51
N ARG A 236 -6.62 13.91 13.36
CA ARG A 236 -5.81 13.45 14.49
C ARG A 236 -4.52 12.78 14.04
N ALA A 237 -4.57 11.97 12.98
CA ALA A 237 -3.39 11.33 12.41
C ALA A 237 -2.39 12.36 11.84
N VAL A 238 -2.88 13.39 11.15
CA VAL A 238 -2.04 14.49 10.66
C VAL A 238 -1.40 15.26 11.81
N ASP A 239 -2.13 15.51 12.89
CA ASP A 239 -1.56 16.16 14.09
C ASP A 239 -0.43 15.35 14.74
N LEU A 240 -0.47 14.03 14.62
CA LEU A 240 0.52 13.13 15.23
C LEU A 240 1.71 12.86 14.32
N PHE A 241 1.47 12.66 13.03
CA PHE A 241 2.47 12.14 12.10
C PHE A 241 2.93 13.17 11.05
N GLY A 242 2.16 14.22 10.81
CA GLY A 242 2.34 15.16 9.70
C GLY A 242 1.62 14.72 8.42
N ALA A 243 1.02 15.67 7.69
CA ALA A 243 0.34 15.41 6.42
C ALA A 243 1.30 14.90 5.33
N ASP A 244 2.56 15.34 5.41
CA ASP A 244 3.64 14.95 4.51
C ASP A 244 4.13 13.51 4.68
N ARG A 245 3.58 12.79 5.64
CA ARG A 245 3.82 11.34 5.86
C ARG A 245 2.59 10.47 5.70
N MET A 246 1.47 11.07 5.34
CA MET A 246 0.22 10.35 5.08
C MET A 246 -0.12 10.35 3.60
N MET A 247 -0.70 9.27 3.11
CA MET A 247 -1.15 9.15 1.73
C MET A 247 -2.41 8.29 1.64
N TRP A 248 -3.25 8.59 0.64
CA TRP A 248 -4.42 7.81 0.32
C TRP A 248 -4.12 6.73 -0.73
N GLY A 249 -4.86 5.61 -0.67
CA GLY A 249 -4.91 4.57 -1.71
C GLY A 249 -6.29 3.95 -1.80
N SER A 250 -6.74 3.62 -2.99
CA SER A 250 -8.09 3.09 -3.21
C SER A 250 -8.26 1.67 -2.70
N ASP A 251 -7.27 0.82 -2.87
CA ASP A 251 -7.37 -0.63 -2.76
C ASP A 251 -8.32 -1.25 -3.82
N VAL A 252 -8.46 -0.57 -4.98
CA VAL A 252 -9.21 -1.08 -6.13
C VAL A 252 -8.67 -2.44 -6.57
N GLY A 253 -9.53 -3.30 -7.05
CA GLY A 253 -9.18 -4.68 -7.40
C GLY A 253 -9.23 -5.65 -6.22
N ASN A 254 -9.09 -5.19 -4.97
CA ASN A 254 -9.26 -6.00 -3.77
C ASN A 254 -10.55 -5.66 -3.00
N THR A 255 -10.86 -4.38 -2.85
CA THR A 255 -12.08 -3.92 -2.18
C THR A 255 -13.25 -3.84 -3.16
N LEU A 256 -14.41 -4.40 -2.74
CA LEU A 256 -15.65 -4.44 -3.54
C LEU A 256 -16.50 -3.18 -3.27
N GLU A 257 -16.05 -2.05 -3.76
CA GLU A 257 -16.76 -0.77 -3.73
C GLU A 257 -16.55 -0.06 -5.07
N SER A 258 -17.46 0.80 -5.50
CA SER A 258 -17.24 1.60 -6.71
C SER A 258 -16.07 2.57 -6.52
N TYR A 259 -15.26 2.74 -7.54
CA TYR A 259 -14.09 3.61 -7.46
C TYR A 259 -14.46 5.06 -7.14
N ASP A 260 -15.55 5.56 -7.72
CA ASP A 260 -16.10 6.88 -7.41
C ASP A 260 -16.44 7.05 -5.92
N SER A 261 -17.01 6.01 -5.28
CA SER A 261 -17.24 6.03 -3.83
C SER A 261 -15.93 6.06 -3.05
N MET A 262 -14.91 5.28 -3.45
CA MET A 262 -13.58 5.32 -2.82
C MET A 262 -12.95 6.72 -2.90
N ALA A 263 -13.00 7.34 -4.07
CA ALA A 263 -12.48 8.70 -4.29
C ALA A 263 -13.25 9.77 -3.49
N ARG A 264 -14.56 9.67 -3.41
CA ARG A 264 -15.37 10.56 -2.56
C ARG A 264 -15.04 10.40 -1.08
N ARG A 265 -14.88 9.16 -0.58
CA ARG A 265 -14.46 8.90 0.81
C ARG A 265 -13.11 9.50 1.12
N ALA A 266 -12.15 9.40 0.18
CA ALA A 266 -10.83 10.03 0.32
C ALA A 266 -10.96 11.54 0.53
N ARG A 267 -11.69 12.23 -0.36
CA ARG A 267 -11.91 13.68 -0.27
C ARG A 267 -12.66 14.08 1.01
N ALA A 268 -13.72 13.34 1.36
CA ALA A 268 -14.48 13.58 2.58
C ALA A 268 -13.64 13.40 3.85
N SER A 269 -12.76 12.41 3.88
CA SER A 269 -11.87 12.17 5.02
C SER A 269 -10.86 13.31 5.26
N ALA A 270 -10.58 14.10 4.24
CA ALA A 270 -9.71 15.27 4.31
C ALA A 270 -10.44 16.59 4.69
N ALA A 271 -11.73 16.55 5.06
CA ALA A 271 -12.55 17.74 5.30
C ALA A 271 -12.04 18.66 6.42
N HIS A 272 -11.31 18.12 7.40
CA HIS A 272 -10.76 18.90 8.51
C HIS A 272 -9.29 19.30 8.32
N LEU A 273 -8.74 19.09 7.13
CA LEU A 273 -7.39 19.50 6.78
C LEU A 273 -7.37 20.88 6.15
N THR A 274 -6.28 21.60 6.35
CA THR A 274 -5.99 22.82 5.57
C THR A 274 -5.77 22.45 4.09
N PRO A 275 -5.91 23.39 3.14
CA PRO A 275 -5.67 23.11 1.71
C PRO A 275 -4.29 22.50 1.43
N ALA A 276 -3.24 22.94 2.13
CA ALA A 276 -1.89 22.40 1.98
C ALA A 276 -1.78 20.96 2.51
N GLU A 277 -2.30 20.67 3.70
CA GLU A 277 -2.31 19.32 4.26
C GLU A 277 -3.16 18.36 3.41
N ARG A 278 -4.29 18.85 2.90
CA ARG A 278 -5.18 18.08 2.04
C ARG A 278 -4.48 17.66 0.74
N ASN A 279 -3.76 18.59 0.11
CA ASN A 279 -2.99 18.31 -1.10
C ASN A 279 -1.85 17.32 -0.83
N LEU A 280 -1.14 17.44 0.29
CA LEU A 280 -0.14 16.47 0.71
C LEU A 280 -0.76 15.06 0.86
N PHE A 281 -1.82 14.93 1.64
CA PHE A 281 -2.46 13.63 1.91
C PHE A 281 -3.05 12.98 0.67
N LEU A 282 -3.73 13.73 -0.19
CA LEU A 282 -4.47 13.19 -1.33
C LEU A 282 -3.57 12.97 -2.56
N ARG A 283 -2.43 13.63 -2.65
CA ARG A 283 -1.62 13.64 -3.87
C ARG A 283 -0.12 13.67 -3.63
N GLU A 284 0.41 14.75 -3.07
CA GLU A 284 1.84 15.07 -3.16
C GLU A 284 2.74 14.10 -2.40
N THR A 285 2.32 13.61 -1.24
CA THR A 285 3.10 12.61 -0.50
C THR A 285 3.26 11.34 -1.31
N GLY A 286 2.19 10.86 -1.95
CA GLY A 286 2.25 9.69 -2.83
C GLY A 286 3.14 9.92 -4.04
N MET A 287 2.99 11.05 -4.72
CA MET A 287 3.83 11.42 -5.86
C MET A 287 5.30 11.52 -5.50
N ARG A 288 5.63 12.09 -4.34
CA ARG A 288 7.02 12.22 -3.88
C ARG A 288 7.68 10.86 -3.62
N LEU A 289 6.92 9.88 -3.13
CA LEU A 289 7.46 8.57 -2.78
C LEU A 289 7.49 7.58 -3.93
N PHE A 290 6.56 7.71 -4.86
CA PHE A 290 6.33 6.72 -5.92
C PHE A 290 6.31 7.34 -7.33
N GLY A 291 6.19 8.65 -7.45
CA GLY A 291 6.22 9.31 -8.75
C GLY A 291 7.61 9.21 -9.38
N SER A 292 7.65 8.95 -10.68
CA SER A 292 8.86 8.97 -11.51
C SER A 292 9.14 10.37 -12.05
#